data_128296d5d4806829386c2d94d0217e58
#
_entry.id   128296d5d4806829386c2d94d0217e58
#
_cell.length_a   1.000
_cell.length_b   1.000
_cell.length_c   1.000
_cell.angle_alpha   90.00
_cell.angle_beta   90.00
_cell.angle_gamma   90.00
#
_symmetry.space_group_name_H-M   'P 1'
#
loop_
_entity.id
_entity.type
_entity.pdbx_description
1 polymer ?
#
loop_
_entity_poly.entity_id
_entity_poly.type
_entity_poly.pdbx_seq_one_letter_code
_entity_poly.pdbx_strand_id
1 'polypeptide(L)'
;LIVDQRQYDFIYVDGSHNADDALADAVMCFGLLRPGGVMLFDDYLWEDDQHYLGRCKQSIDAFVNMFYHRLKLGLVNYQLAIVKKEIE
;
A
#
# COMPACT_ATOMS: atom_id res chain seq x y z
N LEU A 1 -2.97 1.93 -19.37
CA LEU A 1 -4.34 1.49 -19.46
C LEU A 1 -4.63 0.33 -18.55
N ILE A 2 -5.72 0.41 -17.88
CA ILE A 2 -6.16 -0.63 -16.99
C ILE A 2 -7.04 -1.61 -17.77
N VAL A 3 -6.67 -2.85 -17.71
CA VAL A 3 -7.44 -3.89 -18.35
C VAL A 3 -8.03 -4.88 -17.38
N ASP A 4 -7.43 -5.02 -16.21
CA ASP A 4 -7.95 -5.92 -15.19
C ASP A 4 -9.02 -5.18 -14.40
N GLN A 5 -10.26 -5.64 -14.51
CA GLN A 5 -11.37 -5.02 -13.80
C GLN A 5 -11.81 -5.83 -12.59
N ARG A 6 -11.09 -6.90 -12.29
CA ARG A 6 -11.40 -7.67 -11.09
C ARG A 6 -11.07 -6.87 -9.86
N GLN A 7 -11.80 -7.14 -8.79
CA GLN A 7 -11.56 -6.52 -7.50
C GLN A 7 -11.33 -7.61 -6.46
N TYR A 8 -10.50 -7.28 -5.49
CA TYR A 8 -10.07 -8.23 -4.48
C TYR A 8 -10.46 -7.72 -3.10
N ASP A 9 -10.81 -8.66 -2.23
CA ASP A 9 -11.13 -8.34 -0.84
C ASP A 9 -9.88 -8.17 0.00
N PHE A 10 -8.79 -8.80 -0.42
CA PHE A 10 -7.54 -8.77 0.32
C PHE A 10 -6.38 -8.77 -0.67
N ILE A 11 -5.46 -7.86 -0.47
CA ILE A 11 -4.25 -7.77 -1.28
C ILE A 11 -3.05 -7.71 -0.36
N TYR A 12 -2.10 -8.61 -0.59
CA TYR A 12 -0.85 -8.65 0.14
C TYR A 12 0.23 -8.04 -0.76
N VAL A 13 0.82 -6.94 -0.30
CA VAL A 13 1.82 -6.23 -1.08
C VAL A 13 3.19 -6.62 -0.58
N ASP A 14 3.89 -7.38 -1.38
CA ASP A 14 5.23 -7.90 -1.08
C ASP A 14 6.10 -7.68 -2.31
N GLY A 15 6.24 -6.43 -2.68
CA GLY A 15 6.93 -6.08 -3.91
C GLY A 15 8.32 -5.56 -3.66
N SER A 16 8.74 -4.63 -4.51
CA SER A 16 10.06 -4.04 -4.44
C SER A 16 10.25 -3.23 -3.18
N HIS A 17 11.46 -3.27 -2.63
CA HIS A 17 11.85 -2.41 -1.51
C HIS A 17 12.28 -1.02 -1.95
N ASN A 18 12.38 -0.79 -3.26
CA ASN A 18 12.70 0.54 -3.76
C ASN A 18 11.49 1.46 -3.63
N ALA A 19 11.73 2.69 -3.22
CA ALA A 19 10.66 3.62 -2.87
C ALA A 19 9.71 3.89 -4.04
N ASP A 20 10.26 4.13 -5.22
CA ASP A 20 9.43 4.46 -6.38
C ASP A 20 8.55 3.29 -6.80
N ASP A 21 9.11 2.08 -6.78
CA ASP A 21 8.36 0.88 -7.13
C ASP A 21 7.28 0.59 -6.10
N ALA A 22 7.60 0.76 -4.82
CA ALA A 22 6.66 0.52 -3.74
C ALA A 22 5.46 1.46 -3.83
N LEU A 23 5.70 2.73 -4.18
CA LEU A 23 4.62 3.68 -4.33
C LEU A 23 3.72 3.32 -5.52
N ALA A 24 4.34 2.96 -6.65
CA ALA A 24 3.58 2.56 -7.83
C ALA A 24 2.72 1.33 -7.55
N ASP A 25 3.30 0.34 -6.87
CA ASP A 25 2.57 -0.88 -6.50
C ASP A 25 1.40 -0.56 -5.59
N ALA A 26 1.60 0.32 -4.62
CA ALA A 26 0.55 0.68 -3.67
C ALA A 26 -0.64 1.33 -4.40
N VAL A 27 -0.37 2.26 -5.29
CA VAL A 27 -1.42 2.96 -6.02
C VAL A 27 -2.19 1.99 -6.91
N MET A 28 -1.47 1.14 -7.63
CA MET A 28 -2.10 0.17 -8.53
C MET A 28 -2.96 -0.82 -7.75
N CYS A 29 -2.41 -1.37 -6.67
CA CYS A 29 -3.12 -2.37 -5.89
C CYS A 29 -4.35 -1.77 -5.20
N PHE A 30 -4.25 -0.53 -4.75
CA PHE A 30 -5.40 0.13 -4.14
C PHE A 30 -6.56 0.25 -5.13
N GLY A 31 -6.26 0.49 -6.40
CA GLY A 31 -7.29 0.53 -7.43
C GLY A 31 -7.99 -0.81 -7.63
N LEU A 32 -7.31 -1.91 -7.35
CA LEU A 32 -7.88 -3.24 -7.47
C LEU A 32 -8.55 -3.73 -6.20
N LEU A 33 -8.42 -2.98 -5.12
CA LEU A 33 -8.99 -3.38 -3.83
C LEU A 33 -10.46 -2.98 -3.79
N ARG A 34 -11.29 -3.94 -3.37
CA ARG A 34 -12.73 -3.67 -3.20
C ARG A 34 -12.95 -2.73 -2.02
N PRO A 35 -13.95 -1.84 -2.11
CA PRO A 35 -14.32 -1.04 -0.92
C PRO A 35 -14.64 -1.98 0.25
N GLY A 36 -14.09 -1.68 1.41
CA GLY A 36 -14.16 -2.55 2.57
C GLY A 36 -13.06 -3.59 2.62
N GLY A 37 -12.27 -3.71 1.55
CA GLY A 37 -11.18 -4.67 1.50
C GLY A 37 -9.97 -4.23 2.29
N VAL A 38 -9.06 -5.16 2.51
CA VAL A 38 -7.85 -4.95 3.31
C VAL A 38 -6.63 -5.11 2.43
N MET A 39 -5.70 -4.17 2.55
CA MET A 39 -4.40 -4.27 1.89
C MET A 39 -3.33 -4.28 2.95
N LEU A 40 -2.46 -5.28 2.89
CA LEU A 40 -1.40 -5.48 3.87
C LEU A 40 -0.06 -5.23 3.19
N PHE A 41 0.69 -4.30 3.74
CA PHE A 41 2.05 -4.03 3.28
C PHE A 41 3.01 -4.79 4.18
N ASP A 42 3.71 -5.75 3.61
CA ASP A 42 4.81 -6.41 4.30
C ASP A 42 5.99 -5.46 4.34
N ASP A 43 6.94 -5.72 5.19
CA ASP A 43 8.20 -4.97 5.24
C ASP A 43 8.01 -3.45 5.37
N TYR A 44 6.90 -3.00 5.98
CA TYR A 44 6.66 -1.57 6.15
C TYR A 44 7.82 -0.89 6.87
N LEU A 45 8.40 -1.54 7.87
CA LEU A 45 9.54 -1.00 8.61
C LEU A 45 10.88 -1.50 8.10
N TRP A 46 10.89 -2.18 6.95
CA TRP A 46 12.15 -2.65 6.37
C TRP A 46 13.00 -1.46 5.96
N GLU A 47 14.28 -1.50 6.28
CA GLU A 47 15.20 -0.46 5.94
C GLU A 47 16.46 -1.04 5.33
N ASP A 48 17.02 -0.30 4.37
CA ASP A 48 18.32 -0.58 3.80
C ASP A 48 19.24 0.59 4.18
N ASP A 49 20.15 0.34 5.09
CA ASP A 49 21.02 1.39 5.60
C ASP A 49 21.95 1.95 4.53
N GLN A 50 22.17 1.22 3.45
CA GLN A 50 23.08 1.63 2.39
C GLN A 50 22.40 2.48 1.33
N HIS A 51 21.09 2.40 1.22
CA HIS A 51 20.35 3.12 0.19
C HIS A 51 19.12 3.79 0.76
N TYR A 52 19.12 5.09 0.67
CA TYR A 52 17.96 5.87 1.10
C TYR A 52 16.68 5.41 0.40
N LEU A 53 16.77 5.12 -0.91
CA LEU A 53 15.61 4.71 -1.70
C LEU A 53 15.13 3.30 -1.38
N GLY A 54 15.87 2.56 -0.56
CA GLY A 54 15.46 1.24 -0.14
C GLY A 54 14.50 1.22 1.04
N ARG A 55 13.96 2.37 1.41
CA ARG A 55 13.07 2.48 2.58
C ARG A 55 11.63 2.53 2.14
N CYS A 56 10.98 1.37 2.17
CA CYS A 56 9.57 1.25 1.76
C CYS A 56 8.65 2.15 2.55
N LYS A 57 8.94 2.36 3.83
CA LYS A 57 8.10 3.16 4.71
C LYS A 57 7.85 4.54 4.14
N GLN A 58 8.85 5.14 3.53
CA GLN A 58 8.73 6.46 2.93
C GLN A 58 7.64 6.49 1.86
N SER A 59 7.63 5.49 0.99
CA SER A 59 6.64 5.41 -0.09
C SER A 59 5.27 5.08 0.42
N ILE A 60 5.20 4.16 1.37
CA ILE A 60 3.93 3.75 1.94
C ILE A 60 3.30 4.89 2.71
N ASP A 61 4.11 5.64 3.46
CA ASP A 61 3.62 6.83 4.16
C ASP A 61 3.10 7.88 3.18
N ALA A 62 3.80 8.06 2.05
CA ALA A 62 3.35 9.00 1.02
C ALA A 62 2.00 8.55 0.45
N PHE A 63 1.85 7.27 0.17
CA PHE A 63 0.60 6.71 -0.32
C PHE A 63 -0.53 6.94 0.70
N VAL A 64 -0.29 6.63 1.96
CA VAL A 64 -1.29 6.79 3.00
C VAL A 64 -1.70 8.26 3.12
N ASN A 65 -0.75 9.18 3.07
CA ASN A 65 -1.06 10.60 3.16
C ASN A 65 -1.89 11.08 1.99
N MET A 66 -1.57 10.63 0.78
CA MET A 66 -2.30 11.06 -0.41
C MET A 66 -3.71 10.48 -0.47
N PHE A 67 -3.88 9.28 0.06
CA PHE A 67 -5.16 8.58 0.00
C PHE A 67 -5.89 8.55 1.34
N TYR A 68 -5.43 9.35 2.28
CA TYR A 68 -5.87 9.28 3.67
C TYR A 68 -7.38 9.30 3.82
N HIS A 69 -8.06 10.13 3.06
CA HIS A 69 -9.52 10.26 3.15
C HIS A 69 -10.26 9.06 2.59
N ARG A 70 -9.56 8.15 1.92
CA ARG A 70 -10.15 6.99 1.25
C ARG A 70 -9.83 5.67 1.94
N LEU A 71 -9.12 5.73 3.06
CA LEU A 71 -8.72 4.51 3.76
C LEU A 71 -8.73 4.69 5.26
N LYS A 72 -8.66 3.58 5.97
CA LYS A 72 -8.47 3.55 7.42
C LYS A 72 -7.27 2.70 7.73
N LEU A 73 -6.48 3.12 8.72
CA LEU A 73 -5.37 2.31 9.19
C LEU A 73 -5.91 1.19 10.07
N GLY A 74 -5.49 -0.04 9.78
CA GLY A 74 -5.89 -1.18 10.58
C GLY A 74 -4.86 -1.54 11.61
N LEU A 75 -3.66 -1.93 11.16
CA LEU A 75 -2.59 -2.35 12.03
C LEU A 75 -1.31 -1.66 11.62
N VAL A 76 -0.58 -1.12 12.58
CA VAL A 76 0.69 -0.47 12.32
C VAL A 76 1.76 -1.06 13.23
N ASN A 77 2.65 -1.86 12.64
CA ASN A 77 3.89 -2.30 13.29
C ASN A 77 4.87 -2.61 12.17
N TYR A 78 5.56 -3.74 12.19
CA TYR A 78 6.46 -4.07 11.08
C TYR A 78 5.69 -4.14 9.76
N GLN A 79 4.46 -4.60 9.82
CA GLN A 79 3.56 -4.61 8.69
C GLN A 79 2.50 -3.54 8.87
N LEU A 80 2.02 -3.00 7.77
CA LEU A 80 0.96 -2.00 7.78
C LEU A 80 -0.27 -2.54 7.07
N ALA A 81 -1.41 -2.52 7.72
CA ALA A 81 -2.67 -2.90 7.12
C ALA A 81 -3.56 -1.67 6.97
N ILE A 82 -4.17 -1.53 5.80
CA ILE A 82 -5.16 -0.48 5.56
C ILE A 82 -6.46 -1.10 5.10
N VAL A 83 -7.55 -0.41 5.37
CA VAL A 83 -8.89 -0.81 4.91
C VAL A 83 -9.38 0.29 3.99
N LYS A 84 -9.82 -0.08 2.80
CA LYS A 84 -10.36 0.88 1.84
C LYS A 84 -11.77 1.25 2.26
N LYS A 85 -12.03 2.54 2.40
CA LYS A 85 -13.35 3.03 2.76
C LYS A 85 -14.33 2.76 1.64
N GLU A 86 -15.58 2.54 2.02
CA GLU A 86 -16.65 2.44 1.04
C GLU A 86 -16.99 3.83 0.53
N ILE A 87 -17.35 3.87 -0.74
CA ILE A 87 -17.75 5.12 -1.37
C ILE A 87 -19.24 5.29 -1.18
N GLU A 88 -19.62 6.46 -0.76
CA GLU A 88 -21.05 6.78 -0.58
C GLU A 88 -21.61 7.41 -1.82
#